data_7d5b9cf9a650cc4682e1ea11794225ba
#
_entry.id   7d5b9cf9a650cc4682e1ea11794225ba
#
_cell.length_a   1.000
_cell.length_b   1.000
_cell.length_c   1.000
_cell.angle_alpha   90.00
_cell.angle_beta   90.00
_cell.angle_gamma   90.00
#
_symmetry.space_group_name_H-M   'P 1'
#
loop_
_entity.id
_entity.type
_entity.pdbx_description
1 polymer ?
#
loop_
_entity_poly.entity_id
_entity_poly.type
_entity_poly.pdbx_seq_one_letter_code
_entity_poly.pdbx_strand_id
1 'polypeptide(L)'
;NSDLPNLKELLYFKESLSVLLISILFILLSANISIDDLLLIYNWETAVLFAVVIFVVRPLGVFLSTTNSDLSVNEKLFISWVGPRGIVAAGIASLFGTKLVELGVPGAQYITPLVFGLVLVTVLLNATTARMVASLLGVFLKKSEGIMIIGGSRVSRLIAAYLQKNNRRVVLIDSNKANVEKAK
;
A
#
# COMPACT_ATOMS: atom_id res chain seq x y z
N ASN A 1 15.71 -2.97 -26.56
CA ASN A 1 16.31 -1.81 -25.88
C ASN A 1 15.77 -0.54 -26.55
N SER A 2 14.61 -0.11 -26.16
CA SER A 2 14.07 1.21 -26.53
C SER A 2 14.24 2.12 -25.32
N ASP A 3 15.43 2.71 -25.21
CA ASP A 3 15.67 3.85 -24.35
C ASP A 3 14.92 5.04 -24.94
N LEU A 4 13.65 5.18 -24.57
CA LEU A 4 12.89 6.39 -24.86
C LEU A 4 13.45 7.49 -23.96
N PRO A 5 14.02 8.57 -24.51
CA PRO A 5 14.75 9.59 -23.76
C PRO A 5 13.90 10.30 -22.68
N ASN A 6 12.57 10.16 -22.71
CA ASN A 6 11.66 10.82 -21.77
C ASN A 6 10.80 9.84 -20.96
N LEU A 7 11.18 8.55 -20.88
CA LEU A 7 10.39 7.54 -20.17
C LEU A 7 10.16 7.89 -18.69
N LYS A 8 11.17 8.44 -18.02
CA LYS A 8 11.07 8.84 -16.62
C LYS A 8 10.09 9.98 -16.41
N GLU A 9 10.15 11.02 -17.24
CA GLU A 9 9.23 12.16 -17.17
C GLU A 9 7.78 11.72 -17.44
N LEU A 10 7.60 10.83 -18.40
CA LEU A 10 6.28 10.27 -18.75
C LEU A 10 5.71 9.41 -17.62
N LEU A 11 6.55 8.66 -16.92
CA LEU A 11 6.17 7.89 -15.73
C LEU A 11 5.77 8.82 -14.57
N TYR A 12 6.53 9.86 -14.29
CA TYR A 12 6.18 10.85 -13.26
C TYR A 12 4.88 11.59 -13.60
N PHE A 13 4.69 11.99 -14.85
CA PHE A 13 3.45 12.62 -15.28
C PHE A 13 2.25 11.67 -15.10
N LYS A 14 2.36 10.43 -15.56
CA LYS A 14 1.33 9.39 -15.38
C LYS A 14 0.99 9.20 -13.91
N GLU A 15 2.00 9.10 -13.04
CA GLU A 15 1.83 8.90 -11.60
C GLU A 15 1.09 10.09 -10.97
N SER A 16 1.53 11.31 -11.25
CA SER A 16 0.90 12.54 -10.76
C SER A 16 -0.54 12.67 -11.24
N LEU A 17 -0.80 12.38 -12.52
CA LEU A 17 -2.14 12.40 -13.09
C LEU A 17 -3.04 11.34 -12.44
N SER A 18 -2.53 10.15 -12.21
CA SER A 18 -3.27 9.06 -11.55
C SER A 18 -3.67 9.45 -10.14
N VAL A 19 -2.74 10.01 -9.35
CA VAL A 19 -3.02 10.48 -7.98
C VAL A 19 -4.09 11.57 -7.99
N LEU A 20 -4.01 12.53 -8.91
CA LEU A 20 -4.98 13.61 -9.05
C LEU A 20 -6.37 13.07 -9.41
N LEU A 21 -6.46 12.20 -10.41
CA LEU A 21 -7.74 11.61 -10.84
C LEU A 21 -8.36 10.74 -9.74
N ILE A 22 -7.55 9.94 -9.03
CA ILE A 22 -8.01 9.14 -7.89
C ILE A 22 -8.54 10.04 -6.78
N SER A 23 -7.85 11.14 -6.48
CA SER A 23 -8.27 12.09 -5.45
C SER A 23 -9.60 12.77 -5.79
N ILE A 24 -9.75 13.22 -7.03
CA ILE A 24 -11.02 13.81 -7.52
C ILE A 24 -12.16 12.79 -7.45
N LEU A 25 -11.91 11.56 -7.92
CA LEU A 25 -12.90 10.49 -7.86
C LEU A 25 -13.34 10.22 -6.42
N PHE A 26 -12.39 10.20 -5.48
CA PHE A 26 -12.68 9.96 -4.07
C PHE A 26 -13.55 11.07 -3.46
N ILE A 27 -13.24 12.33 -3.78
CA ILE A 27 -14.02 13.49 -3.35
C ILE A 27 -15.44 13.43 -3.90
N LEU A 28 -15.59 13.17 -5.21
CA LEU A 28 -16.91 13.05 -5.84
C LEU A 28 -17.73 11.89 -5.26
N LEU A 29 -17.10 10.74 -5.04
CA LEU A 29 -17.76 9.59 -4.43
C LEU A 29 -18.20 9.89 -2.99
N SER A 30 -17.33 10.53 -2.21
CA SER A 30 -17.63 10.91 -0.83
C SER A 30 -18.74 11.95 -0.74
N ALA A 31 -18.79 12.91 -1.68
CA ALA A 31 -19.83 13.92 -1.74
C ALA A 31 -21.22 13.36 -2.11
N ASN A 32 -21.27 12.20 -2.76
CA ASN A 32 -22.51 11.57 -3.19
C ASN A 32 -23.15 10.64 -2.13
N ILE A 33 -22.54 10.50 -0.97
CA ILE A 33 -23.04 9.67 0.12
C ILE A 33 -23.62 10.57 1.20
N SER A 34 -24.89 10.31 1.55
CA SER A 34 -25.53 10.97 2.66
C SER A 34 -25.21 10.27 4.00
N ILE A 35 -25.30 11.02 5.10
CA ILE A 35 -25.15 10.43 6.44
C ILE A 35 -26.28 9.43 6.71
N ASP A 36 -27.45 9.68 6.16
CA ASP A 36 -28.61 8.78 6.29
C ASP A 36 -28.34 7.43 5.63
N ASP A 37 -27.63 7.40 4.50
CA ASP A 37 -27.24 6.16 3.84
C ASP A 37 -26.27 5.32 4.70
N LEU A 38 -25.36 5.99 5.42
CA LEU A 38 -24.46 5.33 6.35
C LEU A 38 -25.19 4.81 7.60
N LEU A 39 -26.23 5.49 8.05
CA LEU A 39 -27.06 5.04 9.15
C LEU A 39 -27.88 3.80 8.79
N LEU A 40 -28.25 3.62 7.52
CA LEU A 40 -28.93 2.40 7.03
C LEU A 40 -28.13 1.12 7.26
N ILE A 41 -26.80 1.24 7.24
CA ILE A 41 -25.89 0.10 7.43
C ILE A 41 -25.38 -0.03 8.87
N TYR A 42 -25.84 0.83 9.80
CA TYR A 42 -25.45 0.76 11.21
C TYR A 42 -26.25 -0.31 11.95
N ASN A 43 -26.00 -1.55 11.60
CA ASN A 43 -26.63 -2.75 12.17
C ASN A 43 -25.57 -3.75 12.60
N TRP A 44 -25.90 -4.62 13.53
CA TRP A 44 -25.06 -5.74 13.94
C TRP A 44 -24.72 -6.68 12.77
N GLU A 45 -25.66 -6.93 11.88
CA GLU A 45 -25.47 -7.77 10.69
C GLU A 45 -24.39 -7.20 9.76
N THR A 46 -24.38 -5.90 9.53
CA THR A 46 -23.34 -5.23 8.74
C THR A 46 -21.97 -5.29 9.43
N ALA A 47 -21.94 -5.16 10.76
CA ALA A 47 -20.69 -5.27 11.51
C ALA A 47 -20.10 -6.68 11.38
N VAL A 48 -20.92 -7.72 11.47
CA VAL A 48 -20.50 -9.11 11.25
C VAL A 48 -20.05 -9.32 9.81
N LEU A 49 -20.78 -8.80 8.82
CA LEU A 49 -20.37 -8.86 7.42
C LEU A 49 -18.98 -8.24 7.20
N PHE A 50 -18.75 -7.05 7.74
CA PHE A 50 -17.45 -6.37 7.62
C PHE A 50 -16.34 -7.17 8.33
N ALA A 51 -16.62 -7.72 9.51
CA ALA A 51 -15.68 -8.58 10.23
C ALA A 51 -15.32 -9.82 9.40
N VAL A 52 -16.29 -10.51 8.82
CA VAL A 52 -16.05 -11.66 7.96
C VAL A 52 -15.21 -11.28 6.74
N VAL A 53 -15.52 -10.17 6.08
CA VAL A 53 -14.74 -9.70 4.92
C VAL A 53 -13.31 -9.37 5.30
N ILE A 54 -13.09 -8.71 6.43
CA ILE A 54 -11.77 -8.26 6.87
C ILE A 54 -10.92 -9.43 7.39
N PHE A 55 -11.48 -10.28 8.22
CA PHE A 55 -10.73 -11.30 8.95
C PHE A 55 -10.73 -12.68 8.29
N VAL A 56 -11.67 -12.97 7.38
CA VAL A 56 -11.78 -14.27 6.71
C VAL A 56 -11.53 -14.16 5.22
N VAL A 57 -12.34 -13.40 4.51
CA VAL A 57 -12.29 -13.37 3.04
C VAL A 57 -10.94 -12.81 2.54
N ARG A 58 -10.44 -11.78 3.17
CA ARG A 58 -9.17 -11.18 2.78
C ARG A 58 -7.95 -12.06 3.04
N PRO A 59 -7.72 -12.57 4.24
CA PRO A 59 -6.62 -13.48 4.46
C PRO A 59 -6.68 -14.69 3.52
N LEU A 60 -7.86 -15.30 3.35
CA LEU A 60 -8.02 -16.40 2.41
C LEU A 60 -7.61 -16.02 0.99
N GLY A 61 -8.06 -14.86 0.50
CA GLY A 61 -7.69 -14.38 -0.84
C GLY A 61 -6.19 -14.17 -0.99
N VAL A 62 -5.52 -13.58 0.00
CA VAL A 62 -4.07 -13.38 -0.04
C VAL A 62 -3.33 -14.70 0.06
N PHE A 63 -3.69 -15.59 0.97
CA PHE A 63 -3.02 -16.89 1.10
C PHE A 63 -3.18 -17.75 -0.17
N LEU A 64 -4.36 -17.75 -0.79
CA LEU A 64 -4.59 -18.46 -2.05
C LEU A 64 -3.77 -17.86 -3.20
N SER A 65 -3.74 -16.53 -3.34
CA SER A 65 -3.01 -15.89 -4.43
C SER A 65 -1.49 -15.91 -4.26
N THR A 66 -0.99 -16.07 -3.02
CA THR A 66 0.45 -16.11 -2.73
C THR A 66 0.98 -17.52 -2.44
N THR A 67 0.27 -18.56 -2.85
CA THR A 67 0.64 -19.96 -2.58
C THR A 67 2.02 -20.31 -3.14
N ASN A 68 2.38 -19.78 -4.32
CA ASN A 68 3.66 -20.02 -4.99
C ASN A 68 4.66 -18.87 -4.84
N SER A 69 4.53 -18.03 -3.83
CA SER A 69 5.43 -16.90 -3.58
C SER A 69 6.40 -17.21 -2.43
N ASP A 70 7.59 -16.64 -2.47
CA ASP A 70 8.62 -16.74 -1.41
C ASP A 70 8.32 -15.86 -0.19
N LEU A 71 7.08 -15.33 -0.09
CA LEU A 71 6.67 -14.47 1.02
C LEU A 71 6.51 -15.29 2.31
N SER A 72 7.05 -14.77 3.40
CA SER A 72 6.84 -15.32 4.74
C SER A 72 5.37 -15.19 5.18
N VAL A 73 4.96 -16.02 6.14
CA VAL A 73 3.59 -15.96 6.69
C VAL A 73 3.29 -14.56 7.28
N ASN A 74 4.26 -13.94 7.93
CA ASN A 74 4.10 -12.61 8.50
C ASN A 74 3.88 -11.54 7.44
N GLU A 75 4.56 -11.63 6.30
CA GLU A 75 4.35 -10.75 5.15
C GLU A 75 2.97 -10.96 4.53
N LYS A 76 2.52 -12.21 4.39
CA LYS A 76 1.17 -12.54 3.89
C LYS A 76 0.09 -11.96 4.81
N LEU A 77 0.25 -12.10 6.13
CA LEU A 77 -0.65 -11.52 7.12
C LEU A 77 -0.67 -9.98 7.05
N PHE A 78 0.51 -9.36 6.88
CA PHE A 78 0.60 -7.92 6.74
C PHE A 78 -0.10 -7.42 5.46
N ILE A 79 0.13 -8.09 4.33
CA ILE A 79 -0.55 -7.77 3.05
C ILE A 79 -2.06 -7.95 3.19
N SER A 80 -2.51 -9.00 3.88
CA SER A 80 -3.94 -9.23 4.15
C SER A 80 -4.57 -8.09 4.93
N TRP A 81 -3.82 -7.50 5.86
CA TRP A 81 -4.28 -6.38 6.68
C TRP A 81 -4.28 -5.07 5.91
N VAL A 82 -3.14 -4.69 5.32
CA VAL A 82 -2.91 -3.36 4.71
C VAL A 82 -3.35 -3.28 3.25
N GLY A 83 -3.64 -4.39 2.58
CA GLY A 83 -3.93 -4.43 1.15
C GLY A 83 -4.90 -3.33 0.68
N PRO A 84 -4.58 -2.59 -0.39
CA PRO A 84 -5.36 -1.45 -0.87
C PRO A 84 -6.79 -1.84 -1.21
N ARG A 85 -7.76 -1.01 -0.85
CA ARG A 85 -9.18 -1.19 -1.20
C ARG A 85 -9.45 -0.43 -2.49
N GLY A 86 -10.05 -1.13 -3.46
CA GLY A 86 -10.28 -0.55 -4.77
C GLY A 86 -11.33 0.57 -4.74
N ILE A 87 -10.91 1.80 -4.97
CA ILE A 87 -11.82 2.92 -5.28
C ILE A 87 -12.71 2.57 -6.48
N VAL A 88 -12.16 1.79 -7.42
CA VAL A 88 -12.90 1.27 -8.57
C VAL A 88 -14.10 0.43 -8.12
N ALA A 89 -13.95 -0.41 -7.10
CA ALA A 89 -15.07 -1.21 -6.57
C ALA A 89 -16.18 -0.31 -6.01
N ALA A 90 -15.83 0.78 -5.30
CA ALA A 90 -16.80 1.74 -4.80
C ALA A 90 -17.50 2.49 -5.94
N GLY A 91 -16.77 2.90 -6.98
CA GLY A 91 -17.34 3.54 -8.17
C GLY A 91 -18.31 2.63 -8.92
N ILE A 92 -17.92 1.38 -9.14
CA ILE A 92 -18.77 0.36 -9.77
C ILE A 92 -20.01 0.10 -8.92
N ALA A 93 -19.86 -0.07 -7.61
CA ALA A 93 -20.98 -0.30 -6.68
C ALA A 93 -21.97 0.88 -6.68
N SER A 94 -21.47 2.12 -6.73
CA SER A 94 -22.34 3.31 -6.83
C SER A 94 -23.13 3.31 -8.13
N LEU A 95 -22.46 3.04 -9.26
CA LEU A 95 -23.10 3.04 -10.59
C LEU A 95 -24.15 1.92 -10.70
N PHE A 96 -23.82 0.70 -10.30
CA PHE A 96 -24.74 -0.42 -10.34
C PHE A 96 -25.84 -0.29 -9.28
N GLY A 97 -25.51 0.19 -8.09
CA GLY A 97 -26.48 0.41 -7.01
C GLY A 97 -27.59 1.37 -7.46
N THR A 98 -27.21 2.53 -8.02
CA THR A 98 -28.18 3.51 -8.54
C THR A 98 -29.06 2.89 -9.66
N LYS A 99 -28.41 2.17 -10.58
CA LYS A 99 -29.14 1.55 -11.69
C LYS A 99 -30.12 0.47 -11.23
N LEU A 100 -29.74 -0.34 -10.26
CA LEU A 100 -30.61 -1.38 -9.71
C LEU A 100 -31.76 -0.79 -8.87
N VAL A 101 -31.53 0.33 -8.20
CA VAL A 101 -32.62 1.08 -7.51
C VAL A 101 -33.63 1.61 -8.52
N GLU A 102 -33.18 2.20 -9.65
CA GLU A 102 -34.05 2.64 -10.75
C GLU A 102 -34.89 1.50 -11.33
N LEU A 103 -34.33 0.30 -11.38
CA LEU A 103 -35.02 -0.91 -11.86
C LEU A 103 -35.94 -1.55 -10.81
N GLY A 104 -36.04 -0.97 -9.60
CA GLY A 104 -36.91 -1.45 -8.54
C GLY A 104 -36.45 -2.78 -7.89
N VAL A 105 -35.17 -3.12 -7.98
CA VAL A 105 -34.64 -4.36 -7.39
C VAL A 105 -34.64 -4.23 -5.85
N PRO A 106 -35.31 -5.13 -5.12
CA PRO A 106 -35.36 -5.08 -3.66
C PRO A 106 -33.95 -5.21 -3.06
N GLY A 107 -33.60 -4.33 -2.11
CA GLY A 107 -32.29 -4.34 -1.43
C GLY A 107 -31.17 -3.62 -2.17
N ALA A 108 -31.40 -3.12 -3.37
CA ALA A 108 -30.39 -2.39 -4.16
C ALA A 108 -29.88 -1.12 -3.45
N GLN A 109 -30.73 -0.50 -2.61
CA GLN A 109 -30.37 0.69 -1.82
C GLN A 109 -29.21 0.46 -0.83
N TYR A 110 -28.94 -0.79 -0.44
CA TYR A 110 -27.85 -1.11 0.48
C TYR A 110 -26.48 -1.29 -0.21
N ILE A 111 -26.44 -1.49 -1.53
CA ILE A 111 -25.20 -1.83 -2.25
C ILE A 111 -24.16 -0.73 -2.10
N THR A 112 -24.53 0.50 -2.45
CA THR A 112 -23.62 1.66 -2.39
C THR A 112 -23.14 1.95 -0.98
N PRO A 113 -24.04 2.09 0.03
CA PRO A 113 -23.63 2.32 1.41
C PRO A 113 -22.73 1.20 1.97
N LEU A 114 -23.04 -0.06 1.71
CA LEU A 114 -22.25 -1.21 2.20
C LEU A 114 -20.82 -1.20 1.67
N VAL A 115 -20.67 -1.03 0.35
CA VAL A 115 -19.32 -1.02 -0.25
C VAL A 115 -18.51 0.20 0.22
N PHE A 116 -19.16 1.36 0.28
CA PHE A 116 -18.50 2.57 0.74
C PHE A 116 -18.16 2.51 2.23
N GLY A 117 -19.09 2.05 3.07
CA GLY A 117 -18.86 1.84 4.50
C GLY A 117 -17.70 0.87 4.75
N LEU A 118 -17.63 -0.23 4.00
CA LEU A 118 -16.51 -1.16 4.06
C LEU A 118 -15.18 -0.49 3.69
N VAL A 119 -15.16 0.32 2.62
CA VAL A 119 -13.96 1.07 2.21
C VAL A 119 -13.55 2.03 3.31
N LEU A 120 -14.48 2.83 3.83
CA LEU A 120 -14.23 3.83 4.87
C LEU A 120 -13.68 3.20 6.15
N VAL A 121 -14.38 2.18 6.70
CA VAL A 121 -13.96 1.45 7.91
C VAL A 121 -12.56 0.88 7.72
N THR A 122 -12.28 0.28 6.59
CA THR A 122 -11.00 -0.39 6.35
C THR A 122 -9.86 0.59 6.08
N VAL A 123 -10.10 1.74 5.46
CA VAL A 123 -9.12 2.81 5.31
C VAL A 123 -8.77 3.38 6.69
N LEU A 124 -9.76 3.67 7.54
CA LEU A 124 -9.53 4.17 8.89
C LEU A 124 -8.77 3.15 9.75
N LEU A 125 -9.15 1.88 9.71
CA LEU A 125 -8.42 0.80 10.40
C LEU A 125 -6.96 0.72 9.94
N ASN A 126 -6.73 0.75 8.63
CA ASN A 126 -5.38 0.69 8.09
C ASN A 126 -4.55 1.91 8.46
N ALA A 127 -5.11 3.11 8.34
CA ALA A 127 -4.42 4.35 8.68
C ALA A 127 -3.97 4.40 10.14
N THR A 128 -4.80 3.86 11.04
CA THR A 128 -4.51 3.85 12.48
C THR A 128 -3.64 2.68 12.92
N THR A 129 -3.82 1.50 12.33
CA THR A 129 -3.20 0.27 12.85
C THR A 129 -2.06 -0.29 12.01
N ALA A 130 -1.84 0.16 10.77
CA ALA A 130 -0.83 -0.42 9.87
C ALA A 130 0.57 -0.44 10.49
N ARG A 131 0.97 0.65 11.15
CA ARG A 131 2.28 0.74 11.81
C ARG A 131 2.41 -0.24 12.98
N MET A 132 1.34 -0.38 13.75
CA MET A 132 1.30 -1.30 14.90
C MET A 132 1.38 -2.75 14.42
N VAL A 133 0.59 -3.11 13.40
CA VAL A 133 0.57 -4.46 12.82
C VAL A 133 1.92 -4.78 12.17
N ALA A 134 2.54 -3.85 11.44
CA ALA A 134 3.88 -4.02 10.87
C ALA A 134 4.94 -4.29 11.96
N SER A 135 4.82 -3.60 13.10
CA SER A 135 5.71 -3.81 14.24
C SER A 135 5.52 -5.18 14.89
N LEU A 136 4.27 -5.58 15.10
CA LEU A 136 3.92 -6.87 15.72
C LEU A 136 4.37 -8.05 14.84
N LEU A 137 4.21 -7.93 13.52
CA LEU A 137 4.60 -8.97 12.57
C LEU A 137 6.10 -8.94 12.20
N GLY A 138 6.85 -7.93 12.68
CA GLY A 138 8.27 -7.80 12.39
C GLY A 138 8.59 -7.55 10.90
N VAL A 139 7.62 -7.04 10.13
CA VAL A 139 7.73 -6.80 8.69
C VAL A 139 8.38 -5.43 8.38
N PHE A 140 8.83 -4.71 9.40
CA PHE A 140 9.63 -3.52 9.16
C PHE A 140 10.92 -3.90 8.45
N LEU A 141 11.18 -3.28 7.31
CA LEU A 141 12.52 -3.22 6.77
C LEU A 141 13.42 -2.69 7.89
N LYS A 142 14.32 -3.55 8.40
CA LYS A 142 15.37 -3.10 9.30
C LYS A 142 15.98 -1.88 8.66
N LYS A 143 15.96 -0.74 9.38
CA LYS A 143 16.55 0.50 8.94
C LYS A 143 17.87 0.16 8.27
N SER A 144 18.04 0.48 6.99
CA SER A 144 19.30 0.27 6.28
C SER A 144 20.34 1.13 6.98
N GLU A 145 21.07 0.53 7.91
CA GLU A 145 22.11 1.21 8.68
C GLU A 145 23.43 1.26 7.92
N GLY A 146 23.36 0.97 6.61
CA GLY A 146 24.50 1.03 5.71
C GLY A 146 24.76 2.46 5.20
N ILE A 147 26.01 2.87 5.27
CA ILE A 147 26.49 4.13 4.67
C ILE A 147 27.20 3.75 3.38
N MET A 148 26.73 4.33 2.26
CA MET A 148 27.40 4.19 0.98
C MET A 148 28.30 5.41 0.75
N ILE A 149 29.59 5.18 0.51
CA ILE A 149 30.56 6.23 0.18
C ILE A 149 30.93 6.06 -1.30
N ILE A 150 30.68 7.06 -2.08
CA ILE A 150 31.03 7.07 -3.52
C ILE A 150 32.38 7.80 -3.67
N GLY A 151 33.36 7.08 -4.22
CA GLY A 151 34.74 7.54 -4.40
C GLY A 151 35.69 6.98 -3.33
N GLY A 152 36.71 6.21 -3.79
CA GLY A 152 37.70 5.54 -2.95
C GLY A 152 38.93 6.39 -2.60
N SER A 153 38.79 7.70 -2.43
CA SER A 153 39.89 8.59 -2.07
C SER A 153 40.49 8.21 -0.70
N ARG A 154 41.68 8.70 -0.41
CA ARG A 154 42.35 8.47 0.87
C ARG A 154 41.48 8.93 2.05
N VAL A 155 40.79 10.04 1.90
CA VAL A 155 39.86 10.58 2.92
C VAL A 155 38.63 9.70 3.07
N SER A 156 38.03 9.28 1.96
CA SER A 156 36.85 8.40 1.98
C SER A 156 37.14 7.06 2.69
N ARG A 157 38.33 6.51 2.48
CA ARG A 157 38.76 5.27 3.14
C ARG A 157 38.97 5.46 4.65
N LEU A 158 39.53 6.60 5.08
CA LEU A 158 39.65 6.90 6.52
C LEU A 158 38.29 7.06 7.18
N ILE A 159 37.35 7.74 6.52
CA ILE A 159 35.97 7.89 7.00
C ILE A 159 35.29 6.50 7.07
N ALA A 160 35.45 5.68 6.04
CA ALA A 160 34.91 4.33 6.02
C ALA A 160 35.44 3.47 7.16
N ALA A 161 36.75 3.50 7.41
CA ALA A 161 37.39 2.78 8.49
C ALA A 161 36.90 3.27 9.88
N TYR A 162 36.75 4.57 10.07
CA TYR A 162 36.21 5.14 11.31
C TYR A 162 34.77 4.70 11.56
N LEU A 163 33.91 4.73 10.53
CA LEU A 163 32.52 4.31 10.61
C LEU A 163 32.38 2.81 10.87
N GLN A 164 33.23 1.99 10.24
CA GLN A 164 33.28 0.56 10.45
C GLN A 164 33.72 0.19 11.88
N LYS A 165 34.68 0.95 12.43
CA LYS A 165 35.10 0.80 13.83
C LYS A 165 33.96 1.12 14.82
N ASN A 166 32.99 1.97 14.41
CA ASN A 166 31.78 2.29 15.19
C ASN A 166 30.58 1.39 14.82
N ASN A 167 30.82 0.16 14.39
CA ASN A 167 29.78 -0.84 14.03
C ASN A 167 28.78 -0.38 12.97
N ARG A 168 29.15 0.55 12.06
CA ARG A 168 28.34 0.93 10.93
C ARG A 168 28.73 0.09 9.70
N ARG A 169 27.75 -0.45 8.99
CA ARG A 169 28.00 -1.11 7.69
C ARG A 169 28.33 -0.04 6.66
N VAL A 170 29.53 -0.11 6.09
CA VAL A 170 29.99 0.84 5.07
C VAL A 170 30.28 0.09 3.78
N VAL A 171 29.75 0.60 2.67
CA VAL A 171 30.06 0.11 1.32
C VAL A 171 30.73 1.25 0.58
N LEU A 172 31.96 1.03 0.11
CA LEU A 172 32.72 2.00 -0.67
C LEU A 172 32.68 1.58 -2.14
N ILE A 173 32.28 2.50 -3.01
CA ILE A 173 32.16 2.27 -4.44
C ILE A 173 33.11 3.25 -5.16
N ASP A 174 33.97 2.72 -6.05
CA ASP A 174 34.82 3.53 -6.91
C ASP A 174 34.90 2.88 -8.31
N SER A 175 34.95 3.70 -9.34
CA SER A 175 35.16 3.23 -10.71
C SER A 175 36.59 2.78 -10.98
N ASN A 176 37.57 3.25 -10.18
CA ASN A 176 38.96 2.91 -10.30
C ASN A 176 39.33 1.66 -9.50
N LYS A 177 39.69 0.58 -10.20
CA LYS A 177 40.06 -0.71 -9.59
C LYS A 177 41.17 -0.58 -8.55
N ALA A 178 42.18 0.29 -8.81
CA ALA A 178 43.29 0.50 -7.89
C ALA A 178 42.85 1.12 -6.54
N ASN A 179 41.79 1.92 -6.51
CA ASN A 179 41.22 2.48 -5.30
C ASN A 179 40.42 1.42 -4.53
N VAL A 180 39.73 0.53 -5.25
CA VAL A 180 38.96 -0.56 -4.65
C VAL A 180 39.89 -1.58 -3.99
N GLU A 181 41.02 -1.95 -4.63
CA GLU A 181 42.00 -2.86 -4.04
C GLU A 181 42.68 -2.28 -2.78
N LYS A 182 42.91 -0.98 -2.75
CA LYS A 182 43.46 -0.32 -1.56
C LYS A 182 42.46 -0.16 -0.41
N ALA A 183 41.18 -0.44 -0.64
CA ALA A 183 40.10 -0.30 0.34
C ALA A 183 39.64 -1.65 0.93
N LYS A 184 40.14 -2.77 0.41
CA LYS A 184 40.02 -4.10 0.98
C LYS A 184 40.96 -4.29 2.15
#